data_e70adce2a1b2fd1418dc001b92a5f2cd
#
_entry.id   e70adce2a1b2fd1418dc001b92a5f2cd
#
_cell.length_a   1.000
_cell.length_b   1.000
_cell.length_c   1.000
_cell.angle_alpha   90.00
_cell.angle_beta   90.00
_cell.angle_gamma   90.00
#
_symmetry.space_group_name_H-M   'P 1'
#
loop_
_entity.id
_entity.type
_entity.pdbx_description
1 polymer ?
#
loop_
_entity_poly.entity_id
_entity_poly.type
_entity_poly.pdbx_seq_one_letter_code
_entity_poly.pdbx_strand_id
1 'polypeptide(L)'
;MDGSGAHARSLETRTSWVVAIVALIVLSVSYGAPLTTMVALKPIADEFGAPRSAPALAVGLTFIGAGCGGIAMGWLAERIGVRAVVIFGGTMIGTGLTIASLGGLTQLYVSSFLLVGLLGASGLFAPLMTYVSRWFDVRRGTAIALISAGQYIAGALWPAVFQYGIDTIGWRHTMLAYAVFVVILILPLAALFLRPPPDPAPIGGMHAEPRAGEPVLGLPPNLVLAALAFATFCCCVTMSMPMAHMVAFCSDIGIAPTQGAAMLSVLLGSAFFARQFWGWLADRVGGLRTILWASGAQAAAMTGFLLTQNEIGLFTISAIFGFGFGGLIPGYVLAVRELFPASEASWRIPTMMFPGSLGMAAGGWLAGVMYDRFAFYAPAFAVGVLFNLLNLAVIGALVLRHRPSRLLPVLA
;
A
#
# COMPACT_ATOMS: atom_id res chain seq x y z
N MET A 1 -9.13 -25.43 -49.21
CA MET A 1 -8.71 -25.67 -47.81
C MET A 1 -8.06 -24.38 -47.34
N ASP A 2 -8.90 -23.40 -46.98
CA ASP A 2 -8.46 -22.08 -46.51
C ASP A 2 -8.29 -22.11 -45.03
N GLY A 3 -7.04 -22.21 -44.61
CA GLY A 3 -6.62 -22.05 -43.21
C GLY A 3 -6.47 -20.58 -42.87
N SER A 4 -7.56 -19.82 -42.79
CA SER A 4 -7.51 -18.48 -42.18
C SER A 4 -7.42 -18.64 -40.69
N GLY A 5 -6.18 -18.74 -40.13
CA GLY A 5 -5.90 -18.56 -38.76
C GLY A 5 -6.38 -17.16 -38.33
N ALA A 6 -7.55 -17.10 -37.73
CA ALA A 6 -8.02 -15.91 -37.05
C ALA A 6 -7.02 -15.59 -35.92
N HIS A 7 -6.03 -14.73 -36.21
CA HIS A 7 -5.26 -14.08 -35.14
C HIS A 7 -6.27 -13.35 -34.28
N ALA A 8 -6.57 -13.91 -33.13
CA ALA A 8 -7.38 -13.24 -32.11
C ALA A 8 -6.75 -11.85 -31.88
N ARG A 9 -7.48 -10.79 -32.29
CA ARG A 9 -7.03 -9.41 -32.09
C ARG A 9 -6.83 -9.21 -30.59
N SER A 10 -5.61 -8.85 -30.19
CA SER A 10 -5.31 -8.48 -28.81
C SER A 10 -6.32 -7.43 -28.33
N LEU A 11 -6.79 -7.59 -27.07
CA LEU A 11 -7.66 -6.61 -26.40
C LEU A 11 -6.93 -5.30 -26.13
N GLU A 12 -5.59 -5.31 -26.22
CA GLU A 12 -4.73 -4.17 -25.93
C GLU A 12 -4.79 -3.12 -27.02
N THR A 13 -5.45 -2.03 -26.72
CA THR A 13 -5.60 -0.87 -27.61
C THR A 13 -5.00 0.37 -26.96
N ARG A 14 -4.90 1.47 -27.69
CA ARG A 14 -4.56 2.78 -27.11
C ARG A 14 -5.53 3.16 -25.98
N THR A 15 -6.81 2.78 -26.11
CA THR A 15 -7.83 3.02 -25.07
C THR A 15 -7.49 2.26 -23.78
N SER A 16 -6.99 1.02 -23.86
CA SER A 16 -6.58 0.23 -22.68
C SER A 16 -5.49 0.93 -21.87
N TRP A 17 -4.49 1.49 -22.58
CA TRP A 17 -3.42 2.25 -21.93
C TRP A 17 -3.89 3.58 -21.34
N VAL A 18 -4.82 4.29 -22.03
CA VAL A 18 -5.44 5.51 -21.46
C VAL A 18 -6.19 5.18 -20.17
N VAL A 19 -6.97 4.09 -20.15
CA VAL A 19 -7.66 3.62 -18.95
C VAL A 19 -6.69 3.28 -17.82
N ALA A 20 -5.57 2.62 -18.13
CA ALA A 20 -4.54 2.31 -17.13
C ALA A 20 -3.87 3.59 -16.56
N ILE A 21 -3.55 4.58 -17.40
CA ILE A 21 -3.00 5.86 -16.97
C ILE A 21 -4.01 6.62 -16.10
N VAL A 22 -5.27 6.67 -16.49
CA VAL A 22 -6.33 7.30 -15.69
C VAL A 22 -6.47 6.60 -14.33
N ALA A 23 -6.47 5.27 -14.29
CA ALA A 23 -6.51 4.51 -13.05
C ALA A 23 -5.28 4.79 -12.15
N LEU A 24 -4.08 4.90 -12.75
CA LEU A 24 -2.87 5.31 -12.05
C LEU A 24 -3.02 6.69 -11.39
N ILE A 25 -3.52 7.69 -12.13
CA ILE A 25 -3.73 9.05 -11.63
C ILE A 25 -4.76 9.03 -10.49
N VAL A 26 -5.90 8.36 -10.67
CA VAL A 26 -6.94 8.22 -9.65
C VAL A 26 -6.39 7.59 -8.36
N LEU A 27 -5.60 6.52 -8.47
CA LEU A 27 -4.97 5.90 -7.31
C LEU A 27 -3.92 6.80 -6.67
N SER A 28 -3.10 7.50 -7.46
CA SER A 28 -2.12 8.44 -6.93
C SER A 28 -2.77 9.57 -6.14
N VAL A 29 -3.88 10.10 -6.63
CA VAL A 29 -4.63 11.14 -5.91
C VAL A 29 -5.35 10.55 -4.69
N SER A 30 -5.96 9.38 -4.78
CA SER A 30 -6.61 8.75 -3.62
C SER A 30 -5.64 8.53 -2.45
N TYR A 31 -4.42 8.07 -2.73
CA TYR A 31 -3.39 7.83 -1.71
C TYR A 31 -2.84 9.10 -1.06
N GLY A 32 -3.04 10.26 -1.65
CA GLY A 32 -2.73 11.54 -1.02
C GLY A 32 -3.58 11.82 0.23
N ALA A 33 -4.80 11.28 0.32
CA ALA A 33 -5.70 11.56 1.44
C ALA A 33 -5.10 11.21 2.83
N PRO A 34 -4.60 10.00 3.11
CA PRO A 34 -3.94 9.73 4.39
C PRO A 34 -2.62 10.50 4.56
N LEU A 35 -1.93 10.86 3.47
CA LEU A 35 -0.67 11.60 3.54
C LEU A 35 -0.88 13.03 4.05
N THR A 36 -2.06 13.67 3.83
CA THR A 36 -2.34 14.99 4.41
C THR A 36 -2.27 14.97 5.92
N THR A 37 -2.87 13.95 6.57
CA THR A 37 -2.84 13.79 8.02
C THR A 37 -1.45 13.38 8.53
N MET A 38 -0.71 12.55 7.77
CA MET A 38 0.67 12.17 8.14
C MET A 38 1.61 13.36 8.17
N VAL A 39 1.56 14.23 7.16
CA VAL A 39 2.40 15.43 7.08
C VAL A 39 1.96 16.47 8.12
N ALA A 40 0.65 16.62 8.33
CA ALA A 40 0.07 17.55 9.30
C ALA A 40 0.02 17.01 10.75
N LEU A 41 0.64 15.86 11.04
CA LEU A 41 0.51 15.17 12.34
C LEU A 41 0.82 16.09 13.53
N LYS A 42 1.94 16.81 13.49
CA LYS A 42 2.33 17.73 14.58
C LYS A 42 1.42 18.96 14.63
N PRO A 43 1.16 19.72 13.54
CA PRO A 43 0.21 20.82 13.57
C PRO A 43 -1.20 20.44 14.08
N ILE A 44 -1.70 19.26 13.73
CA ILE A 44 -2.99 18.77 14.23
C ILE A 44 -2.94 18.50 15.74
N ALA A 45 -1.89 17.83 16.23
CA ALA A 45 -1.73 17.55 17.64
C ALA A 45 -1.61 18.85 18.48
N ASP A 46 -0.80 19.80 18.00
CA ASP A 46 -0.58 21.09 18.66
C ASP A 46 -1.86 21.93 18.71
N GLU A 47 -2.65 22.00 17.64
CA GLU A 47 -3.90 22.77 17.59
C GLU A 47 -4.98 22.23 18.53
N PHE A 48 -5.06 20.91 18.66
CA PHE A 48 -6.07 20.28 19.54
C PHE A 48 -5.55 20.07 20.98
N GLY A 49 -4.31 20.43 21.29
CA GLY A 49 -3.68 20.11 22.57
C GLY A 49 -3.68 18.61 22.86
N ALA A 50 -3.61 17.80 21.81
CA ALA A 50 -3.74 16.35 21.87
C ALA A 50 -2.38 15.65 21.78
N PRO A 51 -2.24 14.43 22.33
CA PRO A 51 -1.05 13.62 22.14
C PRO A 51 -0.87 13.25 20.65
N ARG A 52 0.34 12.95 20.23
CA ARG A 52 0.65 12.58 18.83
C ARG A 52 0.01 11.27 18.37
N SER A 53 -0.30 10.40 19.33
CA SER A 53 -1.09 9.20 19.09
C SER A 53 -2.49 9.50 18.52
N ALA A 54 -3.06 10.68 18.80
CA ALA A 54 -4.39 11.05 18.33
C ALA A 54 -4.46 11.22 16.80
N PRO A 55 -3.68 12.11 16.15
CA PRO A 55 -3.70 12.19 14.69
C PRO A 55 -3.13 10.93 14.02
N ALA A 56 -2.18 10.22 14.65
CA ALA A 56 -1.68 8.95 14.16
C ALA A 56 -2.78 7.86 14.13
N LEU A 57 -3.69 7.86 15.12
CA LEU A 57 -4.87 6.99 15.13
C LEU A 57 -5.80 7.29 13.94
N ALA A 58 -5.99 8.54 13.58
CA ALA A 58 -6.82 8.89 12.41
C ALA A 58 -6.27 8.29 11.12
N VAL A 59 -4.95 8.34 10.93
CA VAL A 59 -4.27 7.64 9.81
C VAL A 59 -4.52 6.14 9.87
N GLY A 60 -4.35 5.54 11.04
CA GLY A 60 -4.61 4.11 11.25
C GLY A 60 -6.04 3.71 10.93
N LEU A 61 -7.01 4.52 11.35
CA LEU A 61 -8.43 4.32 11.06
C LEU A 61 -8.73 4.33 9.56
N THR A 62 -8.01 5.13 8.77
CA THR A 62 -8.13 5.10 7.30
C THR A 62 -7.72 3.74 6.73
N PHE A 63 -6.61 3.15 7.21
CA PHE A 63 -6.17 1.83 6.74
C PHE A 63 -7.12 0.71 7.17
N ILE A 64 -7.63 0.76 8.41
CA ILE A 64 -8.64 -0.20 8.89
C ILE A 64 -9.91 -0.10 8.05
N GLY A 65 -10.41 1.12 7.83
CA GLY A 65 -11.58 1.35 7.00
C GLY A 65 -11.40 0.83 5.57
N ALA A 66 -10.25 1.12 4.94
CA ALA A 66 -9.94 0.64 3.60
C ALA A 66 -9.88 -0.90 3.53
N GLY A 67 -9.27 -1.53 4.54
CA GLY A 67 -9.21 -2.99 4.65
C GLY A 67 -10.59 -3.63 4.80
N CYS A 68 -11.42 -3.09 5.67
CA CYS A 68 -12.80 -3.57 5.89
C CYS A 68 -13.71 -3.37 4.67
N GLY A 69 -13.58 -2.21 4.01
CA GLY A 69 -14.46 -1.84 2.90
C GLY A 69 -14.15 -2.54 1.58
N GLY A 70 -12.92 -3.03 1.40
CA GLY A 70 -12.45 -3.54 0.11
C GLY A 70 -13.30 -4.65 -0.49
N ILE A 71 -13.79 -5.59 0.34
CA ILE A 71 -14.64 -6.71 -0.12
C ILE A 71 -16.01 -6.17 -0.57
N ALA A 72 -16.63 -5.32 0.24
CA ALA A 72 -17.96 -4.77 -0.05
C ALA A 72 -17.93 -3.88 -1.31
N MET A 73 -16.89 -3.05 -1.46
CA MET A 73 -16.74 -2.18 -2.62
C MET A 73 -16.36 -2.93 -3.90
N GLY A 74 -15.59 -4.02 -3.78
CA GLY A 74 -15.33 -4.93 -4.91
C GLY A 74 -16.62 -5.56 -5.43
N TRP A 75 -17.45 -6.10 -4.54
CA TRP A 75 -18.76 -6.66 -4.87
C TRP A 75 -19.72 -5.60 -5.47
N LEU A 76 -19.71 -4.39 -4.92
CA LEU A 76 -20.52 -3.30 -5.45
C LEU A 76 -20.08 -2.91 -6.87
N ALA A 77 -18.75 -2.88 -7.12
CA ALA A 77 -18.20 -2.57 -8.44
C ALA A 77 -18.60 -3.59 -9.52
N GLU A 78 -18.79 -4.85 -9.14
CA GLU A 78 -19.31 -5.88 -10.08
C GLU A 78 -20.79 -5.66 -10.44
N ARG A 79 -21.59 -5.09 -9.53
CA ARG A 79 -23.03 -4.86 -9.72
C ARG A 79 -23.36 -3.56 -10.44
N ILE A 80 -22.78 -2.46 -10.00
CA ILE A 80 -23.11 -1.11 -10.52
C ILE A 80 -22.03 -0.54 -11.46
N GLY A 81 -20.95 -1.29 -11.65
CA GLY A 81 -19.82 -0.89 -12.48
C GLY A 81 -18.77 -0.07 -11.73
N VAL A 82 -17.51 -0.22 -12.15
CA VAL A 82 -16.35 0.43 -11.53
C VAL A 82 -16.43 1.96 -11.59
N ARG A 83 -16.96 2.51 -12.71
CA ARG A 83 -17.14 3.96 -12.88
C ARG A 83 -17.95 4.58 -11.74
N ALA A 84 -19.09 3.99 -11.39
CA ALA A 84 -19.97 4.49 -10.33
C ALA A 84 -19.28 4.41 -8.96
N VAL A 85 -18.60 3.29 -8.67
CA VAL A 85 -17.87 3.09 -7.41
C VAL A 85 -16.70 4.05 -7.28
N VAL A 86 -15.96 4.35 -8.34
CA VAL A 86 -14.85 5.31 -8.33
C VAL A 86 -15.35 6.74 -8.10
N ILE A 87 -16.44 7.14 -8.75
CA ILE A 87 -17.09 8.45 -8.54
C ILE A 87 -17.56 8.56 -7.08
N PHE A 88 -18.24 7.54 -6.58
CA PHE A 88 -18.70 7.49 -5.19
C PHE A 88 -17.50 7.57 -4.22
N GLY A 89 -16.46 6.75 -4.40
CA GLY A 89 -15.27 6.73 -3.56
C GLY A 89 -14.52 8.08 -3.57
N GLY A 90 -14.35 8.70 -4.73
CA GLY A 90 -13.75 10.02 -4.86
C GLY A 90 -14.55 11.11 -4.13
N THR A 91 -15.89 11.06 -4.23
CA THR A 91 -16.79 11.97 -3.50
C THR A 91 -16.66 11.75 -1.99
N MET A 92 -16.60 10.50 -1.52
CA MET A 92 -16.46 10.18 -0.10
C MET A 92 -15.12 10.65 0.46
N ILE A 93 -14.01 10.50 -0.30
CA ILE A 93 -12.71 11.06 0.10
C ILE A 93 -12.78 12.58 0.23
N GLY A 94 -13.29 13.26 -0.78
CA GLY A 94 -13.42 14.73 -0.74
C GLY A 94 -14.29 15.22 0.42
N THR A 95 -15.46 14.60 0.65
CA THR A 95 -16.34 14.90 1.78
C THR A 95 -15.67 14.62 3.11
N GLY A 96 -14.96 13.47 3.23
CA GLY A 96 -14.25 13.10 4.45
C GLY A 96 -13.14 14.09 4.81
N LEU A 97 -12.33 14.51 3.84
CA LEU A 97 -11.28 15.52 4.04
C LEU A 97 -11.87 16.88 4.41
N THR A 98 -13.00 17.28 3.81
CA THR A 98 -13.71 18.51 4.14
C THR A 98 -14.20 18.49 5.58
N ILE A 99 -14.86 17.41 6.02
CA ILE A 99 -15.33 17.26 7.40
C ILE A 99 -14.15 17.24 8.38
N ALA A 100 -13.06 16.54 8.04
CA ALA A 100 -11.84 16.50 8.85
C ALA A 100 -11.21 17.90 9.01
N SER A 101 -11.19 18.69 7.93
CA SER A 101 -10.59 20.03 7.93
C SER A 101 -11.39 21.07 8.72
N LEU A 102 -12.71 20.91 8.79
CA LEU A 102 -13.62 21.86 9.48
C LEU A 102 -13.95 21.44 10.91
N GLY A 103 -13.72 20.18 11.26
CA GLY A 103 -14.10 19.60 12.55
C GLY A 103 -13.00 19.55 13.60
N GLY A 104 -13.29 18.84 14.69
CA GLY A 104 -12.36 18.46 15.75
C GLY A 104 -11.85 17.02 15.59
N LEU A 105 -11.24 16.48 16.65
CA LEU A 105 -10.68 15.11 16.64
C LEU A 105 -11.73 14.03 16.33
N THR A 106 -12.96 14.17 16.86
CA THR A 106 -14.01 13.19 16.60
C THR A 106 -14.37 13.15 15.11
N GLN A 107 -14.53 14.32 14.48
CA GLN A 107 -14.80 14.42 13.05
C GLN A 107 -13.63 13.87 12.23
N LEU A 108 -12.39 14.12 12.65
CA LEU A 108 -11.20 13.57 12.02
C LEU A 108 -11.22 12.04 12.07
N TYR A 109 -11.56 11.40 13.20
CA TYR A 109 -11.63 9.94 13.33
C TYR A 109 -12.76 9.33 12.49
N VAL A 110 -13.97 9.89 12.62
CA VAL A 110 -15.13 9.38 11.90
C VAL A 110 -14.94 9.52 10.39
N SER A 111 -14.46 10.68 9.94
CA SER A 111 -14.20 10.90 8.51
C SER A 111 -13.08 10.01 7.99
N SER A 112 -11.99 9.83 8.73
CA SER A 112 -10.87 8.97 8.35
C SER A 112 -11.29 7.51 8.21
N PHE A 113 -12.03 6.97 9.18
CA PHE A 113 -12.50 5.59 9.12
C PHE A 113 -13.58 5.39 8.07
N LEU A 114 -14.70 6.14 8.19
CA LEU A 114 -15.92 5.87 7.43
C LEU A 114 -15.83 6.42 5.99
N LEU A 115 -15.47 7.71 5.84
CA LEU A 115 -15.55 8.37 4.54
C LEU A 115 -14.29 8.15 3.71
N VAL A 116 -13.12 8.41 4.27
CA VAL A 116 -11.85 8.27 3.52
C VAL A 116 -11.46 6.80 3.38
N GLY A 117 -11.54 6.00 4.45
CA GLY A 117 -11.14 4.59 4.45
C GLY A 117 -12.21 3.67 3.87
N LEU A 118 -13.31 3.47 4.62
CA LEU A 118 -14.32 2.42 4.36
C LEU A 118 -15.09 2.65 3.05
N LEU A 119 -15.49 3.87 2.75
CA LEU A 119 -16.29 4.21 1.56
C LEU A 119 -15.44 4.79 0.43
N GLY A 120 -14.32 5.44 0.74
CA GLY A 120 -13.46 6.11 -0.23
C GLY A 120 -12.38 5.21 -0.81
N ALA A 121 -11.28 5.06 -0.11
CA ALA A 121 -10.06 4.36 -0.59
C ALA A 121 -10.32 2.89 -0.95
N SER A 122 -11.20 2.22 -0.21
CA SER A 122 -11.62 0.83 -0.50
C SER A 122 -12.30 0.68 -1.86
N GLY A 123 -13.08 1.70 -2.28
CA GLY A 123 -13.78 1.73 -3.56
C GLY A 123 -12.85 1.97 -4.76
N LEU A 124 -11.62 2.37 -4.53
CA LEU A 124 -10.70 2.77 -5.58
C LEU A 124 -9.64 1.69 -5.89
N PHE A 125 -8.95 1.17 -4.87
CA PHE A 125 -7.78 0.31 -5.11
C PHE A 125 -8.16 -1.04 -5.74
N ALA A 126 -8.88 -1.88 -5.02
CA ALA A 126 -9.21 -3.24 -5.49
C ALA A 126 -10.11 -3.25 -6.73
N PRO A 127 -11.18 -2.42 -6.82
CA PRO A 127 -12.00 -2.34 -8.01
C PRO A 127 -11.22 -1.91 -9.26
N LEU A 128 -10.33 -0.91 -9.16
CA LEU A 128 -9.53 -0.45 -10.30
C LEU A 128 -8.51 -1.51 -10.75
N MET A 129 -7.90 -2.24 -9.81
CA MET A 129 -6.99 -3.34 -10.13
C MET A 129 -7.69 -4.42 -10.97
N THR A 130 -8.87 -4.86 -10.51
CA THR A 130 -9.68 -5.86 -11.20
C THR A 130 -10.16 -5.33 -12.55
N TYR A 131 -10.63 -4.08 -12.60
CA TYR A 131 -11.14 -3.46 -13.82
C TYR A 131 -10.06 -3.34 -14.90
N VAL A 132 -8.88 -2.80 -14.58
CA VAL A 132 -7.79 -2.66 -15.56
C VAL A 132 -7.30 -4.03 -16.01
N SER A 133 -7.29 -5.03 -15.14
CA SER A 133 -6.91 -6.39 -15.53
C SER A 133 -7.79 -7.01 -16.64
N ARG A 134 -9.00 -6.49 -16.86
CA ARG A 134 -9.93 -6.93 -17.93
C ARG A 134 -9.68 -6.25 -19.28
N TRP A 135 -8.87 -5.18 -19.30
CA TRP A 135 -8.51 -4.45 -20.52
C TRP A 135 -7.25 -4.97 -21.22
N PHE A 136 -6.54 -5.91 -20.56
CA PHE A 136 -5.26 -6.44 -21.03
C PHE A 136 -5.27 -7.97 -21.06
N ASP A 137 -4.78 -8.53 -22.16
CA ASP A 137 -4.58 -9.97 -22.37
C ASP A 137 -3.09 -10.35 -22.33
N VAL A 138 -2.23 -9.66 -23.08
CA VAL A 138 -0.79 -9.97 -23.20
C VAL A 138 0.03 -9.30 -22.09
N ARG A 139 -0.20 -8.00 -21.82
CA ARG A 139 0.59 -7.17 -20.85
C ARG A 139 -0.15 -6.90 -19.54
N ARG A 140 -1.01 -7.83 -19.15
CA ARG A 140 -1.86 -7.69 -17.94
C ARG A 140 -1.04 -7.43 -16.68
N GLY A 141 0.08 -8.14 -16.48
CA GLY A 141 0.98 -7.96 -15.36
C GLY A 141 1.61 -6.55 -15.34
N THR A 142 2.05 -6.07 -16.51
CA THR A 142 2.62 -4.71 -16.66
C THR A 142 1.59 -3.63 -16.31
N ALA A 143 0.35 -3.78 -16.78
CA ALA A 143 -0.71 -2.83 -16.50
C ALA A 143 -1.06 -2.79 -15.00
N ILE A 144 -1.18 -3.95 -14.33
CA ILE A 144 -1.42 -4.04 -12.88
C ILE A 144 -0.25 -3.44 -12.10
N ALA A 145 1.00 -3.73 -12.49
CA ALA A 145 2.18 -3.13 -11.87
C ALA A 145 2.19 -1.61 -12.01
N LEU A 146 1.87 -1.09 -13.19
CA LEU A 146 1.78 0.34 -13.45
C LEU A 146 0.78 1.03 -12.51
N ILE A 147 -0.46 0.56 -12.46
CA ILE A 147 -1.48 1.21 -11.65
C ILE A 147 -1.20 1.08 -10.14
N SER A 148 -0.63 -0.04 -9.70
CA SER A 148 -0.23 -0.21 -8.30
C SER A 148 0.93 0.71 -7.89
N ALA A 149 1.68 1.24 -8.86
CA ALA A 149 2.72 2.22 -8.60
C ALA A 149 2.16 3.59 -8.21
N GLY A 150 0.86 3.85 -8.42
CA GLY A 150 0.20 5.11 -8.08
C GLY A 150 0.39 5.54 -6.63
N GLN A 151 0.35 4.61 -5.69
CA GLN A 151 0.61 4.90 -4.27
C GLN A 151 2.03 5.44 -4.00
N TYR A 152 3.03 4.97 -4.74
CA TYR A 152 4.41 5.42 -4.59
C TYR A 152 4.66 6.77 -5.27
N ILE A 153 4.00 7.00 -6.40
CA ILE A 153 3.97 8.32 -7.05
C ILE A 153 3.31 9.34 -6.12
N ALA A 154 2.19 8.97 -5.48
CA ALA A 154 1.55 9.77 -4.44
C ALA A 154 2.53 10.10 -3.32
N GLY A 155 3.22 9.09 -2.80
CA GLY A 155 4.19 9.23 -1.73
C GLY A 155 5.42 10.05 -2.09
N ALA A 156 5.85 10.00 -3.34
CA ALA A 156 6.97 10.81 -3.83
C ALA A 156 6.59 12.30 -4.02
N LEU A 157 5.34 12.58 -4.40
CA LEU A 157 4.89 13.91 -4.78
C LEU A 157 4.22 14.67 -3.63
N TRP A 158 3.19 14.06 -3.00
CA TRP A 158 2.29 14.77 -2.11
C TRP A 158 2.92 15.29 -0.82
N PRO A 159 3.86 14.61 -0.13
CA PRO A 159 4.41 15.12 1.13
C PRO A 159 5.03 16.51 0.99
N ALA A 160 5.80 16.75 -0.06
CA ALA A 160 6.41 18.06 -0.32
C ALA A 160 5.35 19.13 -0.63
N VAL A 161 4.34 18.78 -1.44
CA VAL A 161 3.23 19.68 -1.79
C VAL A 161 2.41 20.03 -0.54
N PHE A 162 2.09 19.04 0.30
CA PHE A 162 1.33 19.28 1.53
C PHE A 162 2.11 20.09 2.54
N GLN A 163 3.41 19.81 2.71
CA GLN A 163 4.23 20.60 3.62
C GLN A 163 4.28 22.07 3.20
N TYR A 164 4.49 22.34 1.90
CA TYR A 164 4.43 23.72 1.38
C TYR A 164 3.08 24.39 1.64
N GLY A 165 1.97 23.66 1.44
CA GLY A 165 0.63 24.15 1.74
C GLY A 165 0.45 24.44 3.23
N ILE A 166 0.89 23.51 4.10
CA ILE A 166 0.78 23.68 5.57
C ILE A 166 1.57 24.91 6.05
N ASP A 167 2.75 25.13 5.51
CA ASP A 167 3.60 26.27 5.86
C ASP A 167 3.01 27.62 5.41
N THR A 168 2.23 27.62 4.31
CA THR A 168 1.71 28.86 3.70
C THR A 168 0.28 29.20 4.14
N ILE A 169 -0.62 28.22 4.17
CA ILE A 169 -2.05 28.42 4.43
C ILE A 169 -2.59 27.60 5.61
N GLY A 170 -1.73 26.85 6.29
CA GLY A 170 -2.09 25.97 7.40
C GLY A 170 -2.70 24.64 6.96
N TRP A 171 -2.71 23.66 7.88
CA TRP A 171 -3.13 22.28 7.56
C TRP A 171 -4.61 22.16 7.18
N ARG A 172 -5.50 22.95 7.78
CA ARG A 172 -6.94 22.91 7.50
C ARG A 172 -7.26 23.34 6.06
N HIS A 173 -6.69 24.46 5.63
CA HIS A 173 -6.89 24.96 4.28
C HIS A 173 -6.19 24.08 3.24
N THR A 174 -5.03 23.49 3.56
CA THR A 174 -4.34 22.53 2.71
C THR A 174 -5.19 21.29 2.50
N MET A 175 -5.75 20.72 3.57
CA MET A 175 -6.64 19.56 3.51
C MET A 175 -7.92 19.86 2.72
N LEU A 176 -8.52 21.03 2.92
CA LEU A 176 -9.71 21.47 2.17
C LEU A 176 -9.41 21.70 0.69
N ALA A 177 -8.30 22.35 0.36
CA ALA A 177 -7.86 22.52 -1.02
C ALA A 177 -7.63 21.18 -1.71
N TYR A 178 -7.04 20.23 -0.99
CA TYR A 178 -6.86 18.88 -1.50
C TYR A 178 -8.18 18.12 -1.66
N ALA A 179 -9.14 18.30 -0.77
CA ALA A 179 -10.48 17.74 -0.90
C ALA A 179 -11.16 18.18 -2.20
N VAL A 180 -11.10 19.48 -2.49
CA VAL A 180 -11.63 20.07 -3.74
C VAL A 180 -10.89 19.50 -4.96
N PHE A 181 -9.55 19.42 -4.89
CA PHE A 181 -8.73 18.86 -5.96
C PHE A 181 -9.08 17.38 -6.25
N VAL A 182 -9.27 16.56 -5.22
CA VAL A 182 -9.69 15.13 -5.35
C VAL A 182 -11.00 15.04 -6.13
N VAL A 183 -12.00 15.83 -5.76
CA VAL A 183 -13.32 15.81 -6.41
C VAL A 183 -13.24 16.29 -7.86
N ILE A 184 -12.58 17.45 -8.10
CA ILE A 184 -12.45 18.03 -9.44
C ILE A 184 -11.66 17.11 -10.39
N LEU A 185 -10.72 16.35 -9.88
CA LEU A 185 -9.90 15.47 -10.72
C LEU A 185 -10.51 14.08 -10.90
N ILE A 186 -10.88 13.41 -9.80
CA ILE A 186 -11.32 12.00 -9.85
C ILE A 186 -12.68 11.89 -10.57
N LEU A 187 -13.63 12.77 -10.28
CA LEU A 187 -14.98 12.64 -10.84
C LEU A 187 -15.01 12.78 -12.37
N PRO A 188 -14.42 13.82 -13.00
CA PRO A 188 -14.39 13.91 -14.44
C PRO A 188 -13.58 12.81 -15.11
N LEU A 189 -12.40 12.42 -14.53
CA LEU A 189 -11.61 11.36 -15.08
C LEU A 189 -12.37 10.02 -15.07
N ALA A 190 -13.04 9.69 -13.97
CA ALA A 190 -13.87 8.49 -13.89
C ALA A 190 -15.06 8.56 -14.85
N ALA A 191 -15.74 9.71 -14.92
CA ALA A 191 -16.91 9.89 -15.79
C ALA A 191 -16.60 9.79 -17.26
N LEU A 192 -15.45 10.29 -17.71
CA LEU A 192 -15.11 10.36 -19.13
C LEU A 192 -14.38 9.12 -19.63
N PHE A 193 -13.51 8.53 -18.82
CA PHE A 193 -12.55 7.51 -19.29
C PHE A 193 -12.82 6.10 -18.77
N LEU A 194 -13.47 5.89 -17.61
CA LEU A 194 -13.79 4.56 -17.10
C LEU A 194 -15.03 4.00 -17.79
N ARG A 195 -14.86 3.42 -18.98
CA ARG A 195 -15.90 2.77 -19.78
C ARG A 195 -16.06 1.31 -19.36
N PRO A 196 -17.19 0.64 -19.68
CA PRO A 196 -17.30 -0.81 -19.48
C PRO A 196 -16.14 -1.53 -20.16
N PRO A 197 -15.52 -2.53 -19.49
CA PRO A 197 -14.44 -3.31 -20.10
C PRO A 197 -14.99 -4.13 -21.29
N PRO A 198 -14.15 -4.50 -22.28
CA PRO A 198 -14.54 -5.45 -23.28
C PRO A 198 -14.90 -6.80 -22.65
N ASP A 199 -15.78 -7.58 -23.32
CA ASP A 199 -16.20 -8.88 -22.81
C ASP A 199 -14.99 -9.79 -22.54
N PRO A 200 -14.97 -10.52 -21.42
CA PRO A 200 -13.82 -11.33 -21.04
C PRO A 200 -13.65 -12.48 -22.03
N ALA A 201 -12.48 -12.56 -22.66
CA ALA A 201 -12.08 -13.77 -23.38
C ALA A 201 -11.95 -14.94 -22.38
N PRO A 202 -12.33 -16.19 -22.76
CA PRO A 202 -12.20 -17.35 -21.90
C PRO A 202 -10.74 -17.51 -21.45
N ILE A 203 -10.51 -17.55 -20.15
CA ILE A 203 -9.17 -17.73 -19.58
C ILE A 203 -8.79 -19.19 -19.76
N GLY A 204 -8.06 -19.49 -20.81
CA GLY A 204 -7.39 -20.76 -21.01
C GLY A 204 -5.99 -20.71 -20.41
N GLY A 205 -5.77 -21.44 -19.34
CA GLY A 205 -4.45 -21.62 -18.73
C GLY A 205 -4.47 -22.76 -17.72
N MET A 206 -4.23 -24.00 -18.22
CA MET A 206 -4.02 -25.18 -17.39
C MET A 206 -2.58 -25.14 -16.86
N HIS A 207 -2.39 -24.70 -15.61
CA HIS A 207 -1.25 -25.12 -14.83
C HIS A 207 -1.73 -26.18 -13.85
N ALA A 208 -0.91 -27.23 -13.61
CA ALA A 208 -1.21 -28.26 -12.62
C ALA A 208 -1.38 -27.58 -11.25
N GLU A 209 -2.63 -27.52 -10.78
CA GLU A 209 -2.95 -26.89 -9.51
C GLU A 209 -2.52 -27.81 -8.34
N PRO A 210 -1.89 -27.28 -7.27
CA PRO A 210 -1.80 -27.97 -5.99
C PRO A 210 -3.21 -28.37 -5.54
N ARG A 211 -3.37 -29.58 -4.99
CA ARG A 211 -4.69 -30.02 -4.53
C ARG A 211 -5.10 -29.32 -3.24
N ALA A 212 -6.36 -28.90 -3.19
CA ALA A 212 -6.92 -28.28 -1.99
C ALA A 212 -6.80 -29.23 -0.79
N GLY A 213 -6.27 -28.71 0.36
CA GLY A 213 -6.15 -29.46 1.61
C GLY A 213 -4.84 -30.23 1.79
N GLU A 214 -3.95 -30.32 0.81
CA GLU A 214 -2.63 -30.93 0.99
C GLU A 214 -1.72 -30.09 1.93
N PRO A 215 -0.85 -30.75 2.75
CA PRO A 215 0.10 -30.01 3.59
C PRO A 215 1.00 -29.11 2.76
N VAL A 216 1.08 -27.83 3.17
CA VAL A 216 1.96 -26.82 2.56
C VAL A 216 3.22 -26.70 3.41
N LEU A 217 4.38 -26.91 2.85
CA LEU A 217 5.66 -26.93 3.58
C LEU A 217 5.68 -27.92 4.76
N GLY A 218 4.92 -29.01 4.66
CA GLY A 218 4.76 -30.00 5.73
C GLY A 218 3.90 -29.53 6.91
N LEU A 219 3.14 -28.45 6.74
CA LEU A 219 2.23 -27.89 7.75
C LEU A 219 0.79 -27.83 7.21
N PRO A 220 -0.23 -27.76 8.10
CA PRO A 220 -1.59 -27.49 7.68
C PRO A 220 -1.68 -26.17 6.91
N PRO A 221 -2.42 -26.10 5.77
CA PRO A 221 -2.48 -24.92 4.93
C PRO A 221 -2.91 -23.65 5.68
N ASN A 222 -3.86 -23.76 6.59
CA ASN A 222 -4.35 -22.63 7.38
C ASN A 222 -3.31 -22.11 8.39
N LEU A 223 -2.42 -22.97 8.89
CA LEU A 223 -1.33 -22.54 9.76
C LEU A 223 -0.29 -21.74 8.98
N VAL A 224 0.03 -22.15 7.74
CA VAL A 224 0.94 -21.40 6.86
C VAL A 224 0.31 -20.05 6.50
N LEU A 225 -0.99 -20.01 6.20
CA LEU A 225 -1.71 -18.76 5.94
C LEU A 225 -1.69 -17.84 7.17
N ALA A 226 -1.94 -18.36 8.37
CA ALA A 226 -1.89 -17.61 9.61
C ALA A 226 -0.47 -17.06 9.90
N ALA A 227 0.57 -17.86 9.63
CA ALA A 227 1.95 -17.42 9.76
C ALA A 227 2.30 -16.28 8.78
N LEU A 228 1.87 -16.38 7.52
CA LEU A 228 2.02 -15.30 6.53
C LEU A 228 1.24 -14.05 6.93
N ALA A 229 0.01 -14.20 7.43
CA ALA A 229 -0.83 -13.11 7.91
C ALA A 229 -0.19 -12.38 9.12
N PHE A 230 0.33 -13.14 10.08
CA PHE A 230 1.07 -12.58 11.22
C PHE A 230 2.37 -11.88 10.79
N ALA A 231 3.13 -12.48 9.87
CA ALA A 231 4.32 -11.87 9.31
C ALA A 231 4.00 -10.56 8.56
N THR A 232 2.91 -10.53 7.78
CA THR A 232 2.43 -9.31 7.10
C THR A 232 2.04 -8.23 8.11
N PHE A 233 1.36 -8.59 9.21
CA PHE A 233 1.06 -7.66 10.30
C PHE A 233 2.34 -7.05 10.87
N CYS A 234 3.32 -7.87 11.27
CA CYS A 234 4.58 -7.41 11.84
C CYS A 234 5.37 -6.50 10.88
N CYS A 235 5.44 -6.89 9.60
CA CYS A 235 6.07 -6.10 8.55
C CYS A 235 5.41 -4.71 8.41
N CYS A 236 4.07 -4.65 8.39
CA CYS A 236 3.31 -3.42 8.23
C CYS A 236 3.38 -2.53 9.47
N VAL A 237 3.47 -3.09 10.68
CA VAL A 237 3.77 -2.32 11.91
C VAL A 237 5.08 -1.56 11.75
N THR A 238 6.15 -2.24 11.35
CA THR A 238 7.45 -1.60 11.11
C THR A 238 7.38 -0.53 10.04
N MET A 239 6.66 -0.82 8.94
CA MET A 239 6.59 0.06 7.77
C MET A 239 5.89 1.38 8.10
N SER A 240 4.81 1.34 8.89
CA SER A 240 3.99 2.53 9.15
C SER A 240 4.61 3.52 10.13
N MET A 241 5.53 3.09 11.01
CA MET A 241 6.15 3.97 12.00
C MET A 241 6.89 5.16 11.38
N PRO A 242 7.90 4.97 10.51
CA PRO A 242 8.56 6.10 9.88
C PRO A 242 7.65 6.81 8.86
N MET A 243 6.76 6.09 8.17
CA MET A 243 5.85 6.73 7.21
C MET A 243 4.92 7.75 7.88
N ALA A 244 4.36 7.43 9.04
CA ALA A 244 3.43 8.30 9.75
C ALA A 244 4.12 9.45 10.50
N HIS A 245 5.36 9.24 10.96
CA HIS A 245 6.01 10.14 11.91
C HIS A 245 7.26 10.86 11.37
N MET A 246 7.68 10.63 10.11
CA MET A 246 8.92 11.17 9.55
C MET A 246 9.03 12.69 9.70
N VAL A 247 7.99 13.43 9.30
CA VAL A 247 7.99 14.90 9.35
C VAL A 247 8.07 15.38 10.80
N ALA A 248 7.29 14.77 11.69
CA ALA A 248 7.30 15.10 13.13
C ALA A 248 8.65 14.77 13.79
N PHE A 249 9.21 13.59 13.47
CA PHE A 249 10.52 13.15 13.96
C PHE A 249 11.64 14.14 13.55
N CYS A 250 11.70 14.51 12.27
CA CYS A 250 12.67 15.48 11.79
C CYS A 250 12.55 16.83 12.49
N SER A 251 11.32 17.33 12.63
CA SER A 251 11.05 18.58 13.36
C SER A 251 11.53 18.55 14.80
N ASP A 252 11.40 17.40 15.51
CA ASP A 252 11.78 17.28 16.91
C ASP A 252 13.30 17.23 17.13
N ILE A 253 14.05 16.76 16.16
CA ILE A 253 15.52 16.76 16.20
C ILE A 253 16.15 18.02 15.58
N GLY A 254 15.32 19.05 15.30
CA GLY A 254 15.77 20.33 14.76
C GLY A 254 15.98 20.40 13.25
N ILE A 255 15.53 19.40 12.49
CA ILE A 255 15.53 19.41 11.02
C ILE A 255 14.21 20.04 10.54
N ALA A 256 14.30 20.93 9.54
CA ALA A 256 13.13 21.62 9.02
C ALA A 256 12.03 20.63 8.54
N PRO A 257 10.73 20.90 8.81
CA PRO A 257 9.62 20.05 8.38
C PRO A 257 9.61 19.80 6.88
N THR A 258 10.04 20.77 6.08
CA THR A 258 10.22 20.64 4.62
C THR A 258 11.22 19.54 4.24
N GLN A 259 12.32 19.40 4.98
CA GLN A 259 13.30 18.32 4.80
C GLN A 259 12.71 16.97 5.25
N GLY A 260 11.94 16.96 6.35
CA GLY A 260 11.21 15.77 6.79
C GLY A 260 10.20 15.28 5.75
N ALA A 261 9.47 16.18 5.11
CA ALA A 261 8.56 15.86 4.02
C ALA A 261 9.33 15.35 2.77
N ALA A 262 10.48 15.96 2.45
CA ALA A 262 11.35 15.49 1.38
C ALA A 262 11.91 14.08 1.68
N MET A 263 12.30 13.78 2.92
CA MET A 263 12.74 12.44 3.34
C MET A 263 11.62 11.41 3.18
N LEU A 264 10.38 11.76 3.55
CA LEU A 264 9.21 10.91 3.32
C LEU A 264 8.97 10.69 1.81
N SER A 265 9.13 11.72 0.99
CA SER A 265 9.06 11.60 -0.47
C SER A 265 10.15 10.69 -1.04
N VAL A 266 11.38 10.79 -0.56
CA VAL A 266 12.49 9.90 -0.94
C VAL A 266 12.21 8.46 -0.50
N LEU A 267 11.70 8.25 0.70
CA LEU A 267 11.33 6.94 1.23
C LEU A 267 10.29 6.26 0.33
N LEU A 268 9.22 6.96 -0.01
CA LEU A 268 8.15 6.41 -0.84
C LEU A 268 8.53 6.34 -2.32
N GLY A 269 9.29 7.32 -2.82
CA GLY A 269 9.80 7.34 -4.17
C GLY A 269 10.81 6.22 -4.46
N SER A 270 11.71 5.92 -3.53
CA SER A 270 12.66 4.80 -3.67
C SER A 270 11.94 3.44 -3.72
N ALA A 271 10.82 3.30 -3.04
CA ALA A 271 10.00 2.10 -3.09
C ALA A 271 9.39 1.85 -4.48
N PHE A 272 9.15 2.90 -5.27
CA PHE A 272 8.73 2.76 -6.67
C PHE A 272 9.78 2.02 -7.50
N PHE A 273 11.03 2.44 -7.43
CA PHE A 273 12.13 1.78 -8.16
C PHE A 273 12.43 0.39 -7.59
N ALA A 274 12.42 0.27 -6.28
CA ALA A 274 12.65 -0.97 -5.57
C ALA A 274 11.66 -2.08 -5.99
N ARG A 275 10.40 -1.71 -6.26
CA ARG A 275 9.37 -2.66 -6.69
C ARG A 275 9.75 -3.40 -7.96
N GLN A 276 10.39 -2.74 -8.91
CA GLN A 276 10.86 -3.36 -10.15
C GLN A 276 11.99 -4.36 -9.87
N PHE A 277 12.96 -3.96 -9.04
CA PHE A 277 14.06 -4.81 -8.63
C PHE A 277 13.57 -6.07 -7.88
N TRP A 278 12.71 -5.88 -6.88
CA TRP A 278 12.19 -7.00 -6.09
C TRP A 278 11.26 -7.91 -6.90
N GLY A 279 10.50 -7.39 -7.85
CA GLY A 279 9.71 -8.18 -8.80
C GLY A 279 10.60 -9.09 -9.65
N TRP A 280 11.64 -8.51 -10.25
CA TRP A 280 12.64 -9.26 -11.01
C TRP A 280 13.36 -10.33 -10.16
N LEU A 281 13.68 -10.03 -8.92
CA LEU A 281 14.29 -10.97 -8.01
C LEU A 281 13.31 -12.09 -7.62
N ALA A 282 12.05 -11.74 -7.37
CA ALA A 282 11.00 -12.68 -6.99
C ALA A 282 10.74 -13.74 -8.05
N ASP A 283 10.81 -13.37 -9.34
CA ASP A 283 10.70 -14.33 -10.45
C ASP A 283 11.82 -15.38 -10.47
N ARG A 284 12.96 -15.09 -9.81
CA ARG A 284 14.13 -15.98 -9.77
C ARG A 284 14.26 -16.80 -8.50
N VAL A 285 13.93 -16.19 -7.35
CA VAL A 285 14.18 -16.83 -6.05
C VAL A 285 12.90 -17.24 -5.33
N GLY A 286 11.74 -16.86 -5.86
CA GLY A 286 10.42 -17.10 -5.28
C GLY A 286 10.02 -16.08 -4.22
N GLY A 287 8.71 -16.05 -3.89
CA GLY A 287 8.11 -15.05 -3.02
C GLY A 287 8.69 -15.06 -1.60
N LEU A 288 8.80 -16.22 -0.95
CA LEU A 288 9.29 -16.31 0.43
C LEU A 288 10.72 -15.78 0.62
N ARG A 289 11.63 -16.09 -0.30
CA ARG A 289 13.01 -15.61 -0.23
C ARG A 289 13.08 -14.11 -0.49
N THR A 290 12.28 -13.62 -1.42
CA THR A 290 12.18 -12.18 -1.68
C THR A 290 11.72 -11.42 -0.45
N ILE A 291 10.71 -11.90 0.27
CA ILE A 291 10.25 -11.29 1.54
C ILE A 291 11.40 -11.29 2.55
N LEU A 292 12.13 -12.39 2.69
CA LEU A 292 13.24 -12.49 3.65
C LEU A 292 14.31 -11.43 3.40
N TRP A 293 14.75 -11.27 2.14
CA TRP A 293 15.78 -10.30 1.78
C TRP A 293 15.29 -8.86 1.90
N ALA A 294 14.07 -8.57 1.42
CA ALA A 294 13.45 -7.25 1.50
C ALA A 294 13.22 -6.82 2.96
N SER A 295 12.74 -7.74 3.80
CA SER A 295 12.58 -7.51 5.24
C SER A 295 13.91 -7.34 5.97
N GLY A 296 14.96 -8.04 5.56
CA GLY A 296 16.33 -7.84 6.07
C GLY A 296 16.83 -6.41 5.78
N ALA A 297 16.65 -5.93 4.56
CA ALA A 297 16.99 -4.55 4.19
C ALA A 297 16.15 -3.53 4.99
N GLN A 298 14.86 -3.78 5.19
CA GLN A 298 13.99 -2.95 6.01
C GLN A 298 14.44 -2.93 7.48
N ALA A 299 14.84 -4.07 8.07
CA ALA A 299 15.34 -4.16 9.43
C ALA A 299 16.62 -3.35 9.63
N ALA A 300 17.55 -3.47 8.68
CA ALA A 300 18.81 -2.73 8.71
C ALA A 300 18.55 -1.21 8.65
N ALA A 301 17.66 -0.76 7.76
CA ALA A 301 17.29 0.65 7.66
C ALA A 301 16.54 1.14 8.90
N MET A 302 15.64 0.34 9.48
CA MET A 302 14.94 0.69 10.72
C MET A 302 15.90 0.84 11.90
N THR A 303 16.93 -0.01 11.97
CA THR A 303 18.02 0.16 12.92
C THR A 303 18.84 1.44 12.64
N GLY A 304 18.99 1.81 11.37
CA GLY A 304 19.63 3.06 10.97
C GLY A 304 18.93 4.30 11.53
N PHE A 305 17.59 4.35 11.57
CA PHE A 305 16.83 5.44 12.20
C PHE A 305 17.10 5.57 13.71
N LEU A 306 17.50 4.50 14.41
CA LEU A 306 17.90 4.56 15.80
C LEU A 306 19.29 5.20 16.00
N LEU A 307 20.17 5.02 15.03
CA LEU A 307 21.59 5.36 15.15
C LEU A 307 21.94 6.71 14.52
N THR A 308 21.06 7.27 13.69
CA THR A 308 21.36 8.44 12.86
C THR A 308 20.36 9.54 13.12
N GLN A 309 20.89 10.76 13.39
CA GLN A 309 20.09 11.97 13.61
C GLN A 309 20.55 13.14 12.70
N ASN A 310 21.51 12.91 11.80
CA ASN A 310 21.94 13.92 10.86
C ASN A 310 21.12 13.84 9.56
N GLU A 311 20.94 14.98 8.92
CA GLU A 311 20.08 15.14 7.73
C GLU A 311 20.48 14.21 6.58
N ILE A 312 21.75 14.16 6.20
CA ILE A 312 22.25 13.34 5.08
C ILE A 312 22.05 11.85 5.38
N GLY A 313 22.36 11.44 6.60
CA GLY A 313 22.14 10.05 7.05
C GLY A 313 20.68 9.65 6.99
N LEU A 314 19.77 10.52 7.43
CA LEU A 314 18.33 10.25 7.40
C LEU A 314 17.77 10.17 5.98
N PHE A 315 18.25 11.00 5.03
CA PHE A 315 17.91 10.83 3.61
C PHE A 315 18.35 9.47 3.07
N THR A 316 19.59 9.09 3.38
CA THR A 316 20.15 7.78 2.95
C THR A 316 19.35 6.62 3.54
N ILE A 317 19.06 6.66 4.83
CA ILE A 317 18.30 5.61 5.52
C ILE A 317 16.86 5.57 5.00
N SER A 318 16.24 6.72 4.74
CA SER A 318 14.90 6.79 4.13
C SER A 318 14.86 6.11 2.77
N ALA A 319 15.88 6.33 1.92
CA ALA A 319 15.98 5.67 0.63
C ALA A 319 16.16 4.14 0.77
N ILE A 320 17.04 3.69 1.69
CA ILE A 320 17.27 2.26 1.96
C ILE A 320 16.02 1.60 2.54
N PHE A 321 15.33 2.29 3.45
CA PHE A 321 14.09 1.78 4.04
C PHE A 321 13.01 1.60 2.97
N GLY A 322 12.81 2.62 2.13
CA GLY A 322 11.88 2.55 1.01
C GLY A 322 12.24 1.44 0.02
N PHE A 323 13.54 1.28 -0.27
CA PHE A 323 14.02 0.17 -1.09
C PHE A 323 13.67 -1.19 -0.45
N GLY A 324 13.89 -1.37 0.86
CA GLY A 324 13.57 -2.59 1.57
C GLY A 324 12.08 -2.95 1.49
N PHE A 325 11.20 -2.02 1.85
CA PHE A 325 9.77 -2.34 1.94
C PHE A 325 9.06 -2.44 0.57
N GLY A 326 9.61 -1.84 -0.49
CA GLY A 326 8.98 -1.83 -1.82
C GLY A 326 8.66 -3.22 -2.39
N GLY A 327 9.41 -4.26 -1.98
CA GLY A 327 9.22 -5.64 -2.41
C GLY A 327 8.32 -6.50 -1.52
N LEU A 328 8.01 -6.05 -0.31
CA LEU A 328 7.36 -6.91 0.69
C LEU A 328 5.94 -7.33 0.29
N ILE A 329 5.06 -6.37 0.00
CA ILE A 329 3.66 -6.67 -0.32
C ILE A 329 3.52 -7.55 -1.58
N PRO A 330 4.20 -7.26 -2.72
CA PRO A 330 4.19 -8.18 -3.85
C PRO A 330 4.75 -9.56 -3.52
N GLY A 331 5.82 -9.60 -2.70
CA GLY A 331 6.42 -10.85 -2.25
C GLY A 331 5.43 -11.73 -1.47
N TYR A 332 4.65 -11.15 -0.56
CA TYR A 332 3.60 -11.87 0.17
C TYR A 332 2.51 -12.40 -0.75
N VAL A 333 2.03 -11.60 -1.69
CA VAL A 333 1.04 -12.03 -2.69
C VAL A 333 1.58 -13.18 -3.54
N LEU A 334 2.84 -13.08 -3.98
CA LEU A 334 3.50 -14.13 -4.75
C LEU A 334 3.67 -15.41 -3.92
N ALA A 335 4.10 -15.31 -2.66
CA ALA A 335 4.23 -16.45 -1.76
C ALA A 335 2.90 -17.20 -1.59
N VAL A 336 1.77 -16.50 -1.45
CA VAL A 336 0.45 -17.15 -1.40
C VAL A 336 0.15 -17.86 -2.73
N ARG A 337 0.46 -17.25 -3.88
CA ARG A 337 0.22 -17.87 -5.20
C ARG A 337 1.12 -19.07 -5.50
N GLU A 338 2.32 -19.11 -4.91
CA GLU A 338 3.25 -20.23 -5.06
C GLU A 338 2.91 -21.41 -4.12
N LEU A 339 2.38 -21.10 -2.94
CA LEU A 339 2.16 -22.08 -1.89
C LEU A 339 0.76 -22.69 -1.90
N PHE A 340 -0.23 -22.00 -2.48
CA PHE A 340 -1.62 -22.42 -2.44
C PHE A 340 -2.22 -22.56 -3.84
N PRO A 341 -3.30 -23.38 -4.00
CA PRO A 341 -4.01 -23.51 -5.25
C PRO A 341 -4.53 -22.17 -5.77
N ALA A 342 -4.52 -21.98 -7.10
CA ALA A 342 -5.01 -20.75 -7.71
C ALA A 342 -6.50 -20.50 -7.41
N SER A 343 -7.31 -21.56 -7.27
CA SER A 343 -8.71 -21.52 -6.86
C SER A 343 -8.93 -20.92 -5.46
N GLU A 344 -7.94 -21.04 -4.57
CA GLU A 344 -8.01 -20.49 -3.21
C GLU A 344 -7.37 -19.09 -3.09
N ALA A 345 -6.62 -18.63 -4.07
CA ALA A 345 -5.93 -17.34 -4.05
C ALA A 345 -6.90 -16.15 -3.86
N SER A 346 -8.11 -16.26 -4.39
CA SER A 346 -9.16 -15.21 -4.34
C SER A 346 -9.57 -14.82 -2.91
N TRP A 347 -9.53 -15.77 -1.96
CA TRP A 347 -9.87 -15.51 -0.56
C TRP A 347 -8.64 -15.49 0.35
N ARG A 348 -7.59 -16.27 0.04
CA ARG A 348 -6.36 -16.32 0.86
C ARG A 348 -5.56 -15.03 0.80
N ILE A 349 -5.45 -14.41 -0.38
CA ILE A 349 -4.73 -13.14 -0.52
C ILE A 349 -5.37 -12.02 0.31
N PRO A 350 -6.68 -11.72 0.19
CA PRO A 350 -7.32 -10.72 1.05
C PRO A 350 -7.24 -11.07 2.55
N THR A 351 -7.40 -12.35 2.91
CA THR A 351 -7.30 -12.79 4.30
C THR A 351 -5.90 -12.56 4.89
N MET A 352 -4.85 -12.78 4.11
CA MET A 352 -3.47 -12.51 4.52
C MET A 352 -3.18 -11.00 4.55
N MET A 353 -3.76 -10.23 3.64
CA MET A 353 -3.52 -8.78 3.54
C MET A 353 -4.25 -7.96 4.61
N PHE A 354 -5.40 -8.41 5.11
CA PHE A 354 -6.19 -7.69 6.11
C PHE A 354 -5.42 -7.41 7.41
N PRO A 355 -4.71 -8.40 8.03
CA PRO A 355 -3.81 -8.12 9.15
C PRO A 355 -2.71 -7.09 8.83
N GLY A 356 -2.28 -6.99 7.57
CA GLY A 356 -1.37 -5.93 7.13
C GLY A 356 -1.96 -4.53 7.32
N SER A 357 -3.24 -4.34 6.98
CA SER A 357 -3.95 -3.06 7.22
C SER A 357 -4.04 -2.73 8.72
N LEU A 358 -4.29 -3.75 9.56
CA LEU A 358 -4.24 -3.60 11.03
C LEU A 358 -2.83 -3.26 11.51
N GLY A 359 -1.79 -3.85 10.90
CA GLY A 359 -0.39 -3.55 11.18
C GLY A 359 -0.02 -2.11 10.84
N MET A 360 -0.49 -1.60 9.69
CA MET A 360 -0.32 -0.18 9.32
C MET A 360 -0.94 0.75 10.35
N ALA A 361 -2.16 0.44 10.80
CA ALA A 361 -2.84 1.21 11.83
C ALA A 361 -2.12 1.15 13.17
N ALA A 362 -1.79 -0.06 13.62
CA ALA A 362 -1.15 -0.29 14.92
C ALA A 362 0.23 0.35 15.00
N GLY A 363 1.05 0.24 13.94
CA GLY A 363 2.42 0.76 13.95
C GLY A 363 2.47 2.28 14.01
N GLY A 364 1.66 2.98 13.19
CA GLY A 364 1.58 4.44 13.24
C GLY A 364 1.07 4.95 14.60
N TRP A 365 0.00 4.35 15.11
CA TRP A 365 -0.54 4.69 16.43
C TRP A 365 0.45 4.38 17.57
N LEU A 366 1.07 3.20 17.56
CA LEU A 366 2.03 2.79 18.58
C LEU A 366 3.26 3.70 18.61
N ALA A 367 3.75 4.16 17.46
CA ALA A 367 4.83 5.14 17.40
C ALA A 367 4.44 6.46 18.08
N GLY A 368 3.18 6.92 17.90
CA GLY A 368 2.63 8.07 18.60
C GLY A 368 2.58 7.84 20.12
N VAL A 369 2.05 6.70 20.58
CA VAL A 369 1.97 6.34 22.01
C VAL A 369 3.37 6.27 22.65
N MET A 370 4.35 5.69 21.94
CA MET A 370 5.73 5.66 22.43
C MET A 370 6.31 7.07 22.54
N TYR A 371 6.09 7.92 21.56
CA TYR A 371 6.50 9.32 21.64
C TYR A 371 5.81 10.05 22.82
N ASP A 372 4.51 9.89 22.97
CA ASP A 372 3.74 10.53 24.06
C ASP A 372 4.24 10.11 25.45
N ARG A 373 4.76 8.86 25.56
CA ARG A 373 5.28 8.31 26.82
C ARG A 373 6.73 8.72 27.12
N PHE A 374 7.57 8.77 26.09
CA PHE A 374 9.01 8.91 26.23
C PHE A 374 9.55 10.27 25.75
N ALA A 375 8.75 11.06 25.02
CA ALA A 375 9.09 12.34 24.40
C ALA A 375 10.19 12.26 23.29
N PHE A 376 10.51 11.06 22.80
CA PHE A 376 11.43 10.84 21.68
C PHE A 376 11.11 9.53 20.93
N TYR A 377 11.55 9.40 19.65
CA TYR A 377 11.14 8.31 18.77
C TYR A 377 11.98 7.03 18.86
N ALA A 378 13.15 7.04 19.52
CA ALA A 378 13.98 5.83 19.56
C ALA A 378 13.25 4.58 20.11
N PRO A 379 12.40 4.66 21.18
CA PRO A 379 11.62 3.50 21.62
C PRO A 379 10.65 2.99 20.54
N ALA A 380 10.03 3.89 19.78
CA ALA A 380 9.15 3.51 18.68
C ALA A 380 9.90 2.74 17.58
N PHE A 381 11.05 3.25 17.16
CA PHE A 381 11.87 2.57 16.15
C PHE A 381 12.44 1.24 16.66
N ALA A 382 12.80 1.14 17.94
CA ALA A 382 13.24 -0.12 18.56
C ALA A 382 12.12 -1.16 18.55
N VAL A 383 10.88 -0.78 18.86
CA VAL A 383 9.70 -1.64 18.73
C VAL A 383 9.49 -2.04 17.27
N GLY A 384 9.66 -1.11 16.32
CA GLY A 384 9.62 -1.42 14.89
C GLY A 384 10.67 -2.47 14.48
N VAL A 385 11.90 -2.38 14.98
CA VAL A 385 12.94 -3.41 14.76
C VAL A 385 12.48 -4.75 15.32
N LEU A 386 11.92 -4.79 16.54
CA LEU A 386 11.41 -6.02 17.15
C LEU A 386 10.33 -6.69 16.28
N PHE A 387 9.33 -5.93 15.82
CA PHE A 387 8.30 -6.46 14.92
C PHE A 387 8.89 -6.98 13.60
N ASN A 388 9.89 -6.28 13.04
CA ASN A 388 10.56 -6.75 11.83
C ASN A 388 11.37 -8.04 12.08
N LEU A 389 12.03 -8.19 13.22
CA LEU A 389 12.71 -9.42 13.61
C LEU A 389 11.74 -10.58 13.77
N LEU A 390 10.54 -10.35 14.33
CA LEU A 390 9.48 -11.35 14.39
C LEU A 390 9.04 -11.76 12.98
N ASN A 391 8.86 -10.81 12.07
CA ASN A 391 8.60 -11.10 10.67
C ASN A 391 9.71 -11.96 10.05
N LEU A 392 10.98 -11.56 10.22
CA LEU A 392 12.14 -12.31 9.71
C LEU A 392 12.20 -13.72 10.28
N ALA A 393 11.91 -13.91 11.56
CA ALA A 393 11.89 -15.23 12.20
C ALA A 393 10.82 -16.13 11.58
N VAL A 394 9.60 -15.63 11.40
CA VAL A 394 8.49 -16.40 10.81
C VAL A 394 8.80 -16.75 9.35
N ILE A 395 9.19 -15.76 8.54
CA ILE A 395 9.51 -16.01 7.12
C ILE A 395 10.74 -16.90 6.97
N GLY A 396 11.77 -16.69 7.81
CA GLY A 396 12.96 -17.56 7.83
C GLY A 396 12.61 -19.00 8.14
N ALA A 397 11.73 -19.26 9.12
CA ALA A 397 11.24 -20.60 9.43
C ALA A 397 10.50 -21.25 8.25
N LEU A 398 9.67 -20.48 7.52
CA LEU A 398 9.00 -20.97 6.33
C LEU A 398 9.98 -21.23 5.17
N VAL A 399 10.97 -20.37 4.97
CA VAL A 399 12.04 -20.56 3.95
C VAL A 399 12.87 -21.82 4.24
N LEU A 400 13.23 -22.08 5.50
CA LEU A 400 13.99 -23.28 5.89
C LEU A 400 13.21 -24.57 5.63
N ARG A 401 11.88 -24.52 5.71
CA ARG A 401 10.98 -25.64 5.36
C ARG A 401 10.73 -25.79 3.87
N HIS A 402 10.92 -24.70 3.12
CA HIS A 402 10.74 -24.70 1.67
C HIS A 402 11.93 -25.39 1.00
N ARG A 403 11.84 -26.73 0.84
CA ARG A 403 12.81 -27.48 0.03
C ARG A 403 12.67 -27.01 -1.42
N PRO A 404 13.73 -26.54 -2.08
CA PRO A 404 13.65 -26.22 -3.50
C PRO A 404 13.27 -27.52 -4.23
N SER A 405 12.13 -27.53 -4.91
CA SER A 405 11.88 -28.52 -5.96
C SER A 405 13.07 -28.42 -6.90
N ARG A 406 13.84 -29.50 -7.05
CA ARG A 406 14.90 -29.59 -8.06
C ARG A 406 14.20 -29.30 -9.39
N LEU A 407 14.37 -28.09 -9.91
CA LEU A 407 14.11 -27.82 -11.31
C LEU A 407 15.00 -28.80 -12.07
N LEU A 408 14.39 -29.82 -12.66
CA LEU A 408 15.06 -30.61 -13.67
C LEU A 408 15.55 -29.62 -14.73
N PRO A 409 16.85 -29.62 -15.07
CA PRO A 409 17.30 -28.78 -16.17
C PRO A 409 16.56 -29.25 -17.41
N VAL A 410 15.74 -28.36 -17.97
CA VAL A 410 15.25 -28.52 -19.34
C VAL A 410 16.51 -28.42 -20.20
N LEU A 411 17.07 -29.56 -20.53
CA LEU A 411 18.16 -29.69 -21.48
C LEU A 411 17.60 -29.37 -22.88
N ALA A 412 18.25 -28.40 -23.51
CA ALA A 412 18.33 -28.02 -24.92
C ALA A 412 17.05 -27.49 -25.58
#